data_e10e7271fd662b59f4bce34c51be9358
#
_entry.id   e10e7271fd662b59f4bce34c51be9358
#
_cell.length_a   1.000
_cell.length_b   1.000
_cell.length_c   1.000
_cell.angle_alpha   90.00
_cell.angle_beta   90.00
_cell.angle_gamma   90.00
#
_symmetry.space_group_name_H-M   'P 1'
#
loop_
_entity.id
_entity.type
_entity.pdbx_description
1 polymer ?
#
loop_
_entity_poly.entity_id
_entity_poly.type
_entity_poly.pdbx_seq_one_letter_code
_entity_poly.pdbx_strand_id
1 'polypeptide(L)' 'MRQNTYYKNNRKITTVIKKYVCDVCGWEYDPAIGDPENGIEPGTDFNDIPSDWVCPLCGVGKEEFSVVE' A
#
# COMPACT_ATOMS: atom_id res chain seq x y z
N MET A 1 -20.03 -18.46 16.16
CA MET A 1 -19.43 -18.56 16.08
C MET A 1 -18.88 -18.13 16.10
N ARG A 2 -19.13 -18.08 16.09
CA ARG A 2 -18.40 -17.94 15.98
C ARG A 2 -17.71 -17.39 15.71
N GLN A 3 -18.15 -17.21 15.54
CA GLN A 3 -17.39 -17.08 15.24
C GLN A 3 -16.67 -16.71 14.94
N ASN A 4 -17.09 -16.73 14.76
CA ASN A 4 -16.26 -16.70 14.44
C ASN A 4 -15.76 -16.44 13.95
N THR A 5 -16.01 -16.56 13.61
CA THR A 5 -15.34 -16.63 13.00
C THR A 5 -14.98 -16.08 12.52
N TYR A 6 -15.18 -16.11 12.30
CA TYR A 6 -14.56 -15.93 11.77
C TYR A 6 -13.89 -15.32 11.52
N TYR A 7 -14.07 -15.30 11.52
CA TYR A 7 -13.18 -15.05 11.35
C TYR A 7 -12.32 -15.05 11.08
N LYS A 8 -12.28 -15.45 10.96
CA LYS A 8 -11.40 -15.67 10.73
C LYS A 8 -10.80 -15.58 10.22
N ASN A 9 -11.10 -15.79 9.89
CA ASN A 9 -10.47 -15.88 9.35
C ASN A 9 -10.09 -15.59 8.87
N ASN A 10 -10.19 -15.52 8.58
CA ASN A 10 -9.74 -15.33 8.12
C ASN A 10 -9.08 -15.05 8.00
N ARG A 11 -9.02 -15.24 7.71
CA ARG A 11 -8.37 -14.96 7.68
C ARG A 11 -7.54 -14.90 7.36
N LYS A 12 -7.47 -15.24 7.02
CA LYS A 12 -6.74 -15.16 6.69
C LYS A 12 -5.96 -14.89 6.17
N ILE A 13 -5.85 -15.35 6.01
CA ILE A 13 -4.98 -14.98 5.39
C ILE A 13 -4.73 -14.07 4.99
N THR A 14 -4.57 -14.24 5.30
CA THR A 14 -4.60 -13.08 4.63
C THR A 14 -3.41 -12.27 4.52
N THR A 15 -3.09 -11.92 3.37
CA THR A 15 -2.02 -11.00 3.10
C THR A 15 -2.41 -9.64 3.60
N VAL A 16 -1.63 -9.08 4.49
CA VAL A 16 -1.87 -7.74 4.98
C VAL A 16 -1.20 -6.77 4.05
N ILE A 17 -2.01 -6.04 3.30
CA ILE A 17 -1.50 -5.00 2.41
C ILE A 17 -1.65 -3.68 3.13
N LYS A 18 -0.52 -3.06 3.43
CA LYS A 18 -0.51 -1.86 4.25
C LYS A 18 -0.38 -0.62 3.39
N LYS A 19 -0.96 0.47 3.87
CA LYS A 19 -0.80 1.77 3.23
C LYS A 19 0.54 2.36 3.60
N TYR A 20 1.06 3.21 2.73
CA TYR A 20 2.30 3.93 2.97
C TYR A 20 2.05 5.42 2.78
N VAL A 21 2.76 6.23 3.55
CA VAL A 21 2.60 7.68 3.48
C VAL A 21 3.94 8.31 3.13
N CYS A 22 3.89 9.31 2.26
CA CYS A 22 5.08 10.08 1.92
C CYS A 22 5.42 11.00 3.10
N ASP A 23 6.63 10.85 3.62
CA ASP A 23 7.05 11.63 4.79
C ASP A 23 7.27 13.09 4.47
N VAL A 24 7.36 13.45 3.19
CA VAL A 24 7.62 14.82 2.77
C VAL A 24 6.33 15.60 2.55
N CYS A 25 5.38 15.03 1.83
CA CYS A 25 4.16 15.76 1.47
C CYS A 25 2.88 15.19 2.05
N GLY A 26 2.93 13.97 2.62
CA GLY A 26 1.74 13.37 3.24
C GLY A 26 0.85 12.58 2.29
N TRP A 27 1.24 12.45 1.02
CA TRP A 27 0.46 11.65 0.08
C TRP A 27 0.48 10.18 0.51
N GLU A 28 -0.67 9.52 0.43
CA GLU A 28 -0.76 8.13 0.85
C GLU A 28 -0.90 7.21 -0.34
N TYR A 29 -0.12 6.14 -0.33
CA TYR A 29 -0.28 5.06 -1.29
C TYR A 29 -1.21 4.02 -0.70
N ASP A 30 -2.35 3.81 -1.36
CA ASP A 30 -3.31 2.77 -0.96
C ASP A 30 -3.19 1.63 -1.96
N PRO A 31 -2.71 0.46 -1.54
CA PRO A 31 -2.54 -0.67 -2.47
C PRO A 31 -3.83 -1.07 -3.17
N ALA A 32 -4.98 -0.89 -2.53
CA ALA A 32 -6.24 -1.24 -3.15
C ALA A 32 -6.55 -0.37 -4.36
N ILE A 33 -5.99 0.84 -4.38
CA ILE A 33 -6.21 1.78 -5.46
C ILE A 33 -5.05 1.78 -6.46
N GLY A 34 -3.82 1.58 -5.96
CA GLY A 34 -2.62 1.65 -6.79
C GLY A 34 -2.32 3.06 -7.24
N ASP A 35 -1.61 3.15 -8.35
CA ASP A 35 -1.29 4.43 -8.97
C ASP A 35 -1.28 4.22 -10.49
N PRO A 36 -2.47 3.95 -11.07
CA PRO A 36 -2.54 3.55 -12.49
C PRO A 36 -1.96 4.58 -13.44
N GLU A 37 -2.05 5.87 -13.10
CA GLU A 37 -1.50 6.91 -13.96
C GLU A 37 0.00 6.80 -14.12
N ASN A 38 0.65 6.15 -13.17
CA ASN A 38 2.09 5.94 -13.20
C ASN A 38 2.46 4.48 -13.35
N GLY A 39 1.51 3.66 -13.82
CA GLY A 39 1.79 2.28 -14.17
C GLY A 39 1.68 1.29 -13.02
N ILE A 40 1.11 1.70 -11.89
CA ILE A 40 0.98 0.81 -10.73
C ILE A 40 -0.47 0.36 -10.64
N GLU A 41 -0.72 -0.91 -10.93
CA GLU A 41 -2.08 -1.43 -10.95
C GLU A 41 -2.66 -1.54 -9.55
N PRO A 42 -4.00 -1.40 -9.42
CA PRO A 42 -4.64 -1.68 -8.13
C PRO A 42 -4.30 -3.10 -7.67
N GLY A 43 -4.06 -3.26 -6.38
CA GLY A 43 -3.68 -4.54 -5.82
C GLY A 43 -2.18 -4.75 -5.69
N THR A 44 -1.38 -3.75 -6.05
CA THR A 44 0.07 -3.85 -5.98
C THR A 44 0.55 -3.45 -4.58
N ASP A 45 1.29 -4.36 -3.92
CA ASP A 45 1.93 -4.05 -2.66
C ASP A 45 3.00 -2.97 -2.90
N PHE A 46 3.13 -2.04 -1.96
CA PHE A 46 4.14 -0.99 -2.08
C PHE A 46 5.53 -1.56 -2.34
N ASN A 47 5.85 -2.70 -1.70
CA ASN A 47 7.17 -3.31 -1.86
C ASN A 47 7.40 -3.89 -3.25
N ASP A 48 6.34 -4.06 -4.03
CA ASP A 48 6.45 -4.57 -5.39
C ASP A 48 6.51 -3.46 -6.43
N ILE A 49 6.39 -2.21 -6.00
CA ILE A 49 6.50 -1.08 -6.91
C ILE A 49 7.96 -0.94 -7.34
N PRO A 50 8.23 -0.69 -8.64
CA PRO A 50 9.61 -0.52 -9.10
C PRO A 50 10.35 0.56 -8.34
N SER A 51 11.65 0.38 -8.17
CA SER A 51 12.44 1.28 -7.33
C SER A 51 12.58 2.68 -7.94
N ASP A 52 12.28 2.84 -9.22
CA ASP A 52 12.37 4.15 -9.87
C ASP A 52 11.06 4.92 -9.82
N TRP A 53 10.01 4.34 -9.20
CA TRP A 53 8.76 5.05 -9.01
C TRP A 53 8.95 6.15 -7.95
N VAL A 54 8.29 7.27 -8.15
CA VAL A 54 8.39 8.40 -7.23
C VAL A 54 7.00 8.84 -6.81
N CYS A 55 6.95 9.60 -5.71
CA CYS A 55 5.68 10.13 -5.23
C CYS A 55 5.05 10.99 -6.30
N PRO A 56 3.77 10.72 -6.67
CA PRO A 56 3.14 11.48 -7.75
C PRO A 56 2.85 12.93 -7.38
N LEU A 57 2.92 13.25 -6.08
CA LEU A 57 2.60 14.59 -5.63
C LEU A 57 3.85 15.46 -5.49
N CYS A 58 4.93 14.93 -4.90
CA CYS A 58 6.12 15.73 -4.64
C CYS A 58 7.40 15.21 -5.30
N GLY A 59 7.38 14.00 -5.86
CA GLY A 59 8.50 13.52 -6.66
C GLY A 59 9.63 12.83 -5.92
N VAL A 60 9.51 12.62 -4.60
CA VAL A 60 10.56 11.92 -3.86
C VAL A 60 10.44 10.41 -4.09
N GLY A 61 11.54 9.70 -3.83
CA GLY A 61 11.56 8.26 -4.05
C GLY A 61 10.90 7.48 -2.94
N LYS A 62 10.87 6.15 -3.14
CA LYS A 62 10.21 5.26 -2.18
C LYS A 62 10.84 5.31 -0.80
N GLU A 63 12.13 5.66 -0.73
CA GLU A 63 12.82 5.70 0.55
C GLU A 63 12.26 6.76 1.48
N GLU A 64 11.46 7.69 0.98
CA GLU A 64 10.84 8.72 1.79
C GLU A 64 9.44 8.35 2.27
N PHE A 65 9.07 7.08 2.14
CA PHE A 65 7.75 6.62 2.55
C PHE A 65 7.85 5.79 3.83
N SER A 66 6.84 5.92 4.67
CA SER A 66 6.72 5.13 5.91
C SER A 66 5.42 4.34 5.88
N VAL A 67 5.45 3.16 6.49
CA VAL A 67 4.24 2.33 6.55
C VAL A 67 3.24 2.93 7.54
N VAL A 68 1.98 2.94 7.14
CA VAL A 68 0.88 3.37 7.99
C VAL A 68 0.29 2.11 8.61
N GLU A 69 0.39 1.99 9.94
CA GLU A 69 -0.07 0.80 10.64
C GLU A 69 -1.41 0.97 11.34
#